data_77949a0062eaaa146267e7f29189fc42
#
_entry.id   77949a0062eaaa146267e7f29189fc42
#
_cell.length_a   1.000
_cell.length_b   1.000
_cell.length_c   1.000
_cell.angle_alpha   90.00
_cell.angle_beta   90.00
_cell.angle_gamma   90.00
#
_symmetry.space_group_name_H-M   'P 1'
#
loop_
_entity.id
_entity.type
_entity.pdbx_description
1 polymer ?
#
loop_
_entity_poly.entity_id
_entity_poly.type
_entity_poly.pdbx_seq_one_letter_code
_entity_poly.pdbx_strand_id
1 'polypeptide(L)'
;MIVLICVMARQKEFDEAEVLDQTIELFRARGYQSTSFCDLTAELGVSRQSLYDTYGDKQTLFLAALKRYRERGIHQIAALLATPGPVRPLLQKLFEGAISGSCSEGNHGCLMVNSMVEMAPHDAAVRAMAIAHARDLEGLLAARLSAAQRTGDIAKSKNPTALARYFYHTLLGFAVAARALGERDSLANSAELALKALD
;
A
#
# COMPACT_ATOMS: atom_id res chain seq x y z
N MET A 1 -8.77 51.48 18.07
CA MET A 1 -9.81 50.45 18.25
C MET A 1 -9.45 49.32 17.23
N ILE A 2 -8.70 48.31 17.67
CA ILE A 2 -8.25 47.21 16.81
C ILE A 2 -9.37 46.16 16.85
N VAL A 3 -10.04 45.98 15.71
CA VAL A 3 -11.04 44.91 15.56
C VAL A 3 -10.25 43.61 15.36
N LEU A 4 -10.19 42.78 16.40
CA LEU A 4 -9.71 41.40 16.30
C LEU A 4 -10.74 40.60 15.50
N ILE A 5 -10.48 40.37 14.21
CA ILE A 5 -11.26 39.43 13.42
C ILE A 5 -10.83 38.04 13.91
N CYS A 6 -11.59 37.46 14.83
CA CYS A 6 -11.48 36.05 15.21
C CYS A 6 -11.95 35.23 14.00
N VAL A 7 -11.02 34.76 13.18
CA VAL A 7 -11.30 33.74 12.15
C VAL A 7 -11.62 32.45 12.92
N MET A 8 -12.91 32.25 13.22
CA MET A 8 -13.37 30.95 13.69
C MET A 8 -13.07 29.94 12.57
N ALA A 9 -12.07 29.07 12.78
CA ALA A 9 -11.86 27.92 11.95
C ALA A 9 -13.17 27.11 11.94
N ARG A 10 -13.83 27.03 10.77
CA ARG A 10 -15.06 26.27 10.58
C ARG A 10 -14.76 24.83 11.01
N GLN A 11 -15.46 24.34 12.01
CA GLN A 11 -15.34 22.97 12.49
C GLN A 11 -15.65 22.05 11.32
N LYS A 12 -14.73 21.15 10.96
CA LYS A 12 -14.93 20.23 9.83
C LYS A 12 -16.12 19.33 10.15
N GLU A 13 -16.99 19.13 9.18
CA GLU A 13 -18.25 18.37 9.32
C GLU A 13 -18.01 16.85 9.38
N PHE A 14 -16.74 16.35 9.22
CA PHE A 14 -16.41 14.93 9.15
C PHE A 14 -15.00 14.65 9.68
N ASP A 15 -14.74 13.41 10.07
CA ASP A 15 -13.41 12.90 10.40
C ASP A 15 -12.63 12.59 9.11
N GLU A 16 -11.56 13.35 8.88
CA GLU A 16 -10.71 13.17 7.68
C GLU A 16 -10.07 11.78 7.61
N ALA A 17 -9.72 11.18 8.76
CA ALA A 17 -9.10 9.86 8.78
C ALA A 17 -10.10 8.79 8.34
N GLU A 18 -11.34 8.88 8.79
CA GLU A 18 -12.42 7.98 8.40
C GLU A 18 -12.77 8.14 6.91
N VAL A 19 -12.90 9.39 6.43
CA VAL A 19 -13.15 9.68 5.02
C VAL A 19 -12.04 9.15 4.12
N LEU A 20 -10.77 9.30 4.51
CA LEU A 20 -9.66 8.74 3.74
C LEU A 20 -9.66 7.21 3.75
N ASP A 21 -10.01 6.56 4.88
CA ASP A 21 -10.09 5.09 4.95
C ASP A 21 -11.22 4.54 4.06
N GLN A 22 -12.39 5.17 4.06
CA GLN A 22 -13.50 4.83 3.16
C GLN A 22 -13.15 5.11 1.69
N THR A 23 -12.46 6.22 1.41
CA THR A 23 -11.97 6.58 0.08
C THR A 23 -10.97 5.53 -0.46
N ILE A 24 -10.08 5.01 0.40
CA ILE A 24 -9.16 3.91 0.05
C ILE A 24 -9.95 2.70 -0.45
N GLU A 25 -10.98 2.27 0.29
CA GLU A 25 -11.76 1.08 -0.08
C GLU A 25 -12.54 1.30 -1.38
N LEU A 26 -13.10 2.48 -1.60
CA LEU A 26 -13.78 2.83 -2.85
C LEU A 26 -12.85 2.74 -4.07
N PHE A 27 -11.66 3.36 -3.99
CA PHE A 27 -10.70 3.31 -5.09
C PHE A 27 -10.08 1.93 -5.28
N ARG A 28 -9.94 1.13 -4.20
CA ARG A 28 -9.53 -0.28 -4.34
C ARG A 28 -10.56 -1.08 -5.12
N ALA A 29 -11.84 -0.88 -4.81
CA ALA A 29 -12.94 -1.62 -5.43
C ALA A 29 -13.14 -1.25 -6.90
N ARG A 30 -13.27 0.04 -7.19
CA ARG A 30 -13.72 0.56 -8.49
C ARG A 30 -12.60 1.06 -9.39
N GLY A 31 -11.42 1.38 -8.83
CA GLY A 31 -10.36 2.10 -9.53
C GLY A 31 -10.58 3.62 -9.54
N TYR A 32 -9.58 4.36 -9.96
CA TYR A 32 -9.63 5.83 -10.01
C TYR A 32 -10.55 6.33 -11.12
N GLN A 33 -10.38 5.84 -12.36
CA GLN A 33 -11.12 6.35 -13.51
C GLN A 33 -12.63 6.10 -13.38
N SER A 34 -13.01 4.93 -12.89
CA SER A 34 -14.42 4.51 -12.75
C SER A 34 -15.14 5.10 -11.54
N THR A 35 -14.47 5.89 -10.70
CA THR A 35 -15.05 6.54 -9.53
C THR A 35 -15.22 8.03 -9.80
N SER A 36 -16.46 8.51 -9.88
CA SER A 36 -16.75 9.94 -10.02
C SER A 36 -16.72 10.67 -8.66
N PHE A 37 -16.64 12.00 -8.69
CA PHE A 37 -16.76 12.79 -7.45
C PHE A 37 -18.17 12.68 -6.84
N CYS A 38 -19.20 12.43 -7.66
CA CYS A 38 -20.55 12.14 -7.18
C CYS A 38 -20.62 10.80 -6.43
N ASP A 39 -19.95 9.77 -6.94
CA ASP A 39 -19.89 8.47 -6.25
C ASP A 39 -19.20 8.63 -4.89
N LEU A 40 -18.10 9.39 -4.83
CA LEU A 40 -17.41 9.68 -3.58
C LEU A 40 -18.33 10.37 -2.57
N THR A 41 -19.05 11.41 -2.97
CA THR A 41 -19.96 12.13 -2.05
C THR A 41 -21.10 11.24 -1.54
N ALA A 42 -21.66 10.39 -2.41
CA ALA A 42 -22.75 9.49 -2.06
C ALA A 42 -22.31 8.40 -1.07
N GLU A 43 -21.15 7.78 -1.33
CA GLU A 43 -20.65 6.66 -0.52
C GLU A 43 -20.04 7.14 0.81
N LEU A 44 -19.36 8.29 0.81
CA LEU A 44 -18.74 8.84 2.02
C LEU A 44 -19.74 9.55 2.94
N GLY A 45 -20.97 9.81 2.47
CA GLY A 45 -21.97 10.55 3.25
C GLY A 45 -21.56 11.99 3.58
N VAL A 46 -20.59 12.55 2.84
CA VAL A 46 -20.07 13.90 3.03
C VAL A 46 -20.56 14.81 1.92
N SER A 47 -20.96 16.05 2.29
CA SER A 47 -21.43 17.00 1.30
C SER A 47 -20.36 17.31 0.26
N ARG A 48 -20.78 17.53 -0.99
CA ARG A 48 -19.87 17.89 -2.08
C ARG A 48 -19.04 19.12 -1.73
N GLN A 49 -19.67 20.11 -1.09
CA GLN A 49 -19.00 21.34 -0.69
C GLN A 49 -17.90 21.07 0.33
N SER A 50 -18.18 20.25 1.36
CA SER A 50 -17.20 19.93 2.40
C SER A 50 -16.00 19.15 1.85
N LEU A 51 -16.19 18.23 0.91
CA LEU A 51 -15.10 17.53 0.22
C LEU A 51 -14.28 18.50 -0.65
N TYR A 52 -14.93 19.40 -1.39
CA TYR A 52 -14.24 20.42 -2.18
C TYR A 52 -13.46 21.40 -1.31
N ASP A 53 -14.03 21.86 -0.20
CA ASP A 53 -13.38 22.80 0.73
C ASP A 53 -12.13 22.17 1.36
N THR A 54 -12.11 20.83 1.54
CA THR A 54 -11.00 20.10 2.18
C THR A 54 -9.95 19.64 1.20
N TYR A 55 -10.33 19.07 0.06
CA TYR A 55 -9.43 18.41 -0.88
C TYR A 55 -9.33 19.09 -2.25
N GLY A 56 -10.24 20.00 -2.57
CA GLY A 56 -10.27 20.71 -3.85
C GLY A 56 -10.83 19.87 -5.00
N ASP A 57 -10.24 18.71 -5.29
CA ASP A 57 -10.64 17.85 -6.40
C ASP A 57 -10.45 16.35 -6.11
N LYS A 58 -10.91 15.52 -7.04
CA LYS A 58 -10.80 14.04 -6.95
C LYS A 58 -9.34 13.57 -6.90
N GLN A 59 -8.45 14.22 -7.64
CA GLN A 59 -7.05 13.84 -7.72
C GLN A 59 -6.36 14.11 -6.38
N THR A 60 -6.57 15.24 -5.78
CA THR A 60 -6.00 15.61 -4.47
C THR A 60 -6.51 14.66 -3.36
N LEU A 61 -7.81 14.35 -3.34
CA LEU A 61 -8.38 13.36 -2.42
C LEU A 61 -7.77 11.98 -2.64
N PHE A 62 -7.64 11.55 -3.91
CA PHE A 62 -7.00 10.28 -4.25
C PHE A 62 -5.55 10.21 -3.78
N LEU A 63 -4.76 11.26 -4.02
CA LEU A 63 -3.36 11.32 -3.59
C LEU A 63 -3.23 11.29 -2.07
N ALA A 64 -4.14 11.95 -1.34
CA ALA A 64 -4.18 11.90 0.12
C ALA A 64 -4.51 10.46 0.62
N ALA A 65 -5.49 9.80 0.02
CA ALA A 65 -5.85 8.42 0.32
C ALA A 65 -4.70 7.44 -0.01
N LEU A 66 -4.07 7.58 -1.17
CA LEU A 66 -2.95 6.75 -1.60
C LEU A 66 -1.72 6.93 -0.68
N LYS A 67 -1.43 8.16 -0.26
CA LYS A 67 -0.37 8.47 0.71
C LYS A 67 -0.63 7.77 2.04
N ARG A 68 -1.84 7.91 2.60
CA ARG A 68 -2.24 7.28 3.87
C ARG A 68 -2.15 5.74 3.79
N TYR A 69 -2.64 5.15 2.69
CA TYR A 69 -2.55 3.71 2.43
C TYR A 69 -1.09 3.23 2.42
N ARG A 70 -0.22 3.94 1.68
CA ARG A 70 1.20 3.64 1.59
C ARG A 70 1.90 3.72 2.95
N GLU A 71 1.72 4.82 3.69
CA GLU A 71 2.35 5.04 4.98
C GLU A 71 1.96 3.95 5.99
N ARG A 72 0.67 3.59 6.05
CA ARG A 72 0.18 2.52 6.91
C ARG A 72 0.75 1.16 6.54
N GLY A 73 0.79 0.84 5.24
CA GLY A 73 1.35 -0.42 4.74
C GLY A 73 2.86 -0.55 5.02
N ILE A 74 3.64 0.50 4.74
CA ILE A 74 5.07 0.52 5.03
C ILE A 74 5.34 0.37 6.54
N HIS A 75 4.57 1.07 7.37
CA HIS A 75 4.70 0.96 8.83
C HIS A 75 4.42 -0.47 9.33
N GLN A 76 3.37 -1.12 8.83
CA GLN A 76 3.04 -2.50 9.19
C GLN A 76 4.14 -3.48 8.77
N ILE A 77 4.68 -3.34 7.56
CA ILE A 77 5.76 -4.19 7.05
C ILE A 77 7.05 -3.95 7.84
N ALA A 78 7.37 -2.70 8.16
CA ALA A 78 8.53 -2.36 8.99
C ALA A 78 8.43 -3.01 10.37
N ALA A 79 7.27 -2.94 11.03
CA ALA A 79 7.04 -3.58 12.31
C ALA A 79 7.19 -5.11 12.24
N LEU A 80 6.64 -5.74 11.20
CA LEU A 80 6.82 -7.18 10.96
C LEU A 80 8.30 -7.55 10.80
N LEU A 81 9.03 -6.85 9.95
CA LEU A 81 10.44 -7.14 9.65
C LEU A 81 11.37 -6.80 10.82
N ALA A 82 10.97 -5.94 11.74
CA ALA A 82 11.69 -5.64 12.98
C ALA A 82 11.53 -6.74 14.05
N THR A 83 10.59 -7.66 13.89
CA THR A 83 10.37 -8.76 14.84
C THR A 83 11.64 -9.63 14.94
N PRO A 84 12.13 -9.95 16.16
CA PRO A 84 13.27 -10.83 16.35
C PRO A 84 13.01 -12.26 15.81
N GLY A 85 14.06 -12.92 15.34
CA GLY A 85 14.00 -14.31 14.88
C GLY A 85 14.52 -14.51 13.45
N PRO A 86 14.44 -15.73 12.91
CA PRO A 86 14.88 -16.05 11.56
C PRO A 86 14.11 -15.26 10.49
N VAL A 87 14.77 -14.93 9.37
CA VAL A 87 14.16 -14.11 8.31
C VAL A 87 13.11 -14.87 7.50
N ARG A 88 13.27 -16.19 7.29
CA ARG A 88 12.34 -17.00 6.51
C ARG A 88 10.90 -16.95 7.02
N PRO A 89 10.60 -17.20 8.32
CA PRO A 89 9.23 -17.08 8.85
C PRO A 89 8.64 -15.65 8.74
N LEU A 90 9.47 -14.61 8.80
CA LEU A 90 8.99 -13.22 8.63
C LEU A 90 8.58 -12.95 7.18
N LEU A 91 9.38 -13.40 6.21
CA LEU A 91 9.04 -13.30 4.79
C LEU A 91 7.83 -14.18 4.43
N GLN A 92 7.71 -15.36 5.03
CA GLN A 92 6.54 -16.21 4.88
C GLN A 92 5.27 -15.47 5.34
N LYS A 93 5.27 -14.88 6.55
CA LYS A 93 4.15 -14.05 7.04
C LYS A 93 3.84 -12.85 6.14
N LEU A 94 4.88 -12.22 5.57
CA LEU A 94 4.71 -11.12 4.63
C LEU A 94 3.97 -11.59 3.36
N PHE A 95 4.36 -12.72 2.78
CA PHE A 95 3.69 -13.31 1.62
C PHE A 95 2.27 -13.78 1.92
N GLU A 96 2.08 -14.47 3.05
CA GLU A 96 0.75 -14.90 3.53
C GLU A 96 -0.19 -13.71 3.72
N GLY A 97 0.32 -12.62 4.30
CA GLY A 97 -0.42 -11.37 4.46
C GLY A 97 -0.81 -10.75 3.11
N ALA A 98 0.10 -10.71 2.15
CA ALA A 98 -0.17 -10.22 0.79
C ALA A 98 -1.22 -11.09 0.07
N ILE A 99 -1.12 -12.40 0.17
CA ILE A 99 -2.06 -13.34 -0.45
C ILE A 99 -3.43 -13.26 0.24
N SER A 100 -3.48 -13.35 1.58
CA SER A 100 -4.73 -13.34 2.35
C SER A 100 -5.46 -12.00 2.21
N GLY A 101 -4.70 -10.90 2.31
CA GLY A 101 -5.23 -9.55 2.10
C GLY A 101 -5.76 -9.35 0.67
N SER A 102 -5.34 -10.15 -0.30
CA SER A 102 -5.73 -10.02 -1.70
C SER A 102 -6.71 -11.09 -2.20
N CYS A 103 -6.99 -12.14 -1.43
CA CYS A 103 -7.87 -13.26 -1.80
C CYS A 103 -9.14 -13.39 -0.93
N SER A 104 -9.41 -12.47 0.00
CA SER A 104 -10.64 -12.50 0.81
C SER A 104 -11.86 -12.01 0.00
N GLU A 105 -13.05 -12.47 0.32
CA GLU A 105 -14.30 -11.95 -0.27
C GLU A 105 -14.36 -10.43 -0.11
N GLY A 106 -14.72 -9.74 -1.18
CA GLY A 106 -14.71 -8.28 -1.24
C GLY A 106 -13.31 -7.67 -1.33
N ASN A 107 -12.27 -8.47 -1.55
CA ASN A 107 -10.93 -7.94 -1.69
C ASN A 107 -10.66 -7.38 -3.08
N HIS A 108 -10.28 -6.14 -3.09
CA HIS A 108 -10.06 -5.35 -4.30
C HIS A 108 -8.56 -5.20 -4.66
N GLY A 109 -7.68 -6.05 -4.12
CA GLY A 109 -6.25 -6.01 -4.36
C GLY A 109 -5.53 -4.89 -3.58
N CYS A 110 -4.31 -4.58 -3.99
CA CYS A 110 -3.47 -3.53 -3.40
C CYS A 110 -3.69 -2.19 -4.11
N LEU A 111 -4.14 -1.15 -3.39
CA LEU A 111 -4.35 0.18 -3.97
C LEU A 111 -3.09 0.70 -4.67
N MET A 112 -1.91 0.52 -4.06
CA MET A 112 -0.64 0.98 -4.66
C MET A 112 -0.37 0.28 -5.98
N VAL A 113 -0.54 -1.05 -6.06
CA VAL A 113 -0.32 -1.83 -7.30
C VAL A 113 -1.34 -1.43 -8.37
N ASN A 114 -2.62 -1.29 -7.99
CA ASN A 114 -3.67 -0.81 -8.89
C ASN A 114 -3.32 0.56 -9.46
N SER A 115 -2.87 1.48 -8.60
CA SER A 115 -2.45 2.84 -9.01
C SER A 115 -1.20 2.84 -9.90
N MET A 116 -0.26 1.92 -9.68
CA MET A 116 0.91 1.76 -10.55
C MET A 116 0.51 1.42 -11.97
N VAL A 117 -0.49 0.57 -12.15
CA VAL A 117 -0.94 0.12 -13.48
C VAL A 117 -1.85 1.16 -14.14
N GLU A 118 -2.82 1.68 -13.39
CA GLU A 118 -3.86 2.57 -13.93
C GLU A 118 -3.37 4.01 -14.13
N MET A 119 -2.60 4.55 -13.18
CA MET A 119 -2.34 5.98 -13.08
C MET A 119 -0.90 6.38 -13.34
N ALA A 120 0.09 5.62 -12.82
CA ALA A 120 1.49 6.04 -12.86
C ALA A 120 2.06 6.27 -14.29
N PRO A 121 1.58 5.62 -15.37
CA PRO A 121 2.00 5.95 -16.73
C PRO A 121 1.65 7.38 -17.15
N HIS A 122 0.59 7.96 -16.58
CA HIS A 122 0.00 9.25 -17.01
C HIS A 122 0.00 10.33 -15.93
N ASP A 123 0.35 9.98 -14.67
CA ASP A 123 0.36 10.88 -13.53
C ASP A 123 1.72 10.88 -12.82
N ALA A 124 2.41 12.02 -12.86
CA ALA A 124 3.75 12.16 -12.28
C ALA A 124 3.75 12.03 -10.73
N ALA A 125 2.69 12.49 -10.06
CA ALA A 125 2.59 12.41 -8.59
C ALA A 125 2.39 10.96 -8.15
N VAL A 126 1.52 10.21 -8.82
CA VAL A 126 1.32 8.78 -8.56
C VAL A 126 2.59 8.00 -8.87
N ARG A 127 3.28 8.29 -9.99
CA ARG A 127 4.57 7.68 -10.32
C ARG A 127 5.62 7.94 -9.24
N ALA A 128 5.72 9.16 -8.74
CA ALA A 128 6.66 9.50 -7.67
C ALA A 128 6.36 8.71 -6.39
N MET A 129 5.08 8.57 -6.00
CA MET A 129 4.68 7.74 -4.85
C MET A 129 4.99 6.26 -5.06
N ALA A 130 4.79 5.73 -6.26
CA ALA A 130 5.12 4.35 -6.61
C ALA A 130 6.63 4.08 -6.48
N ILE A 131 7.46 4.99 -6.99
CA ILE A 131 8.92 4.91 -6.86
C ILE A 131 9.35 4.98 -5.39
N ALA A 132 8.76 5.90 -4.62
CA ALA A 132 9.05 6.00 -3.20
C ALA A 132 8.65 4.74 -2.43
N HIS A 133 7.47 4.17 -2.73
CA HIS A 133 7.02 2.91 -2.15
C HIS A 133 7.97 1.75 -2.44
N ALA A 134 8.40 1.61 -3.69
CA ALA A 134 9.36 0.58 -4.10
C ALA A 134 10.69 0.71 -3.33
N ARG A 135 11.24 1.92 -3.26
CA ARG A 135 12.49 2.18 -2.54
C ARG A 135 12.40 1.86 -1.04
N ASP A 136 11.30 2.26 -0.40
CA ASP A 136 11.11 2.01 1.02
C ASP A 136 11.00 0.52 1.31
N LEU A 137 10.19 -0.21 0.54
CA LEU A 137 9.98 -1.63 0.75
C LEU A 137 11.23 -2.46 0.42
N GLU A 138 11.90 -2.16 -0.69
CA GLU A 138 13.19 -2.78 -1.02
C GLU A 138 14.23 -2.47 0.07
N GLY A 139 14.27 -1.25 0.60
CA GLY A 139 15.17 -0.85 1.67
C GLY A 139 14.93 -1.63 2.97
N LEU A 140 13.68 -1.77 3.40
CA LEU A 140 13.29 -2.56 4.57
C LEU A 140 13.69 -4.04 4.42
N LEU A 141 13.39 -4.64 3.27
CA LEU A 141 13.76 -6.01 2.96
C LEU A 141 15.27 -6.20 2.93
N ALA A 142 16.01 -5.31 2.25
CA ALA A 142 17.46 -5.40 2.16
C ALA A 142 18.14 -5.27 3.53
N ALA A 143 17.66 -4.36 4.37
CA ALA A 143 18.17 -4.17 5.74
C ALA A 143 17.97 -5.44 6.58
N ARG A 144 16.77 -6.04 6.53
CA ARG A 144 16.45 -7.27 7.26
C ARG A 144 17.27 -8.47 6.76
N LEU A 145 17.40 -8.64 5.43
CA LEU A 145 18.20 -9.68 4.82
C LEU A 145 19.71 -9.54 5.13
N SER A 146 20.23 -8.30 5.12
CA SER A 146 21.59 -8.02 5.54
C SER A 146 21.84 -8.35 7.03
N ALA A 147 20.85 -8.12 7.89
CA ALA A 147 20.92 -8.54 9.29
C ALA A 147 20.94 -10.06 9.41
N ALA A 148 20.08 -10.77 8.68
CA ALA A 148 20.05 -12.24 8.63
C ALA A 148 21.38 -12.84 8.13
N GLN A 149 22.02 -12.20 7.16
CA GLN A 149 23.35 -12.62 6.68
C GLN A 149 24.43 -12.45 7.73
N ARG A 150 24.42 -11.35 8.50
CA ARG A 150 25.38 -11.15 9.59
C ARG A 150 25.24 -12.16 10.72
N THR A 151 24.03 -12.64 10.99
CA THR A 151 23.76 -13.67 12.01
C THR A 151 23.92 -15.10 11.50
N GLY A 152 24.20 -15.30 10.21
CA GLY A 152 24.35 -16.62 9.59
C GLY A 152 23.03 -17.32 9.24
N ASP A 153 21.89 -16.61 9.34
CA ASP A 153 20.56 -17.11 8.99
C ASP A 153 20.39 -17.29 7.46
N ILE A 154 21.13 -16.53 6.65
CA ILE A 154 21.29 -16.75 5.21
C ILE A 154 22.78 -16.75 4.81
N ALA A 155 23.11 -17.47 3.74
CA ALA A 155 24.47 -17.64 3.28
C ALA A 155 25.13 -16.32 2.87
N LYS A 156 26.45 -16.17 3.17
CA LYS A 156 27.24 -14.99 2.79
C LYS A 156 27.34 -14.76 1.27
N SER A 157 27.14 -15.79 0.48
CA SER A 157 27.15 -15.73 -0.99
C SER A 157 25.92 -15.05 -1.58
N LYS A 158 24.84 -14.90 -0.81
CA LYS A 158 23.60 -14.26 -1.27
C LYS A 158 23.77 -12.72 -1.27
N ASN A 159 23.15 -12.08 -2.26
CA ASN A 159 23.12 -10.62 -2.33
C ASN A 159 21.79 -10.11 -1.71
N PRO A 160 21.83 -9.45 -0.53
CA PRO A 160 20.61 -9.00 0.14
C PRO A 160 19.79 -7.99 -0.69
N THR A 161 20.45 -7.12 -1.46
CA THR A 161 19.76 -6.14 -2.31
C THR A 161 19.05 -6.82 -3.49
N ALA A 162 19.69 -7.80 -4.12
CA ALA A 162 19.08 -8.56 -5.21
C ALA A 162 17.89 -9.39 -4.70
N LEU A 163 18.01 -10.04 -3.54
CA LEU A 163 16.91 -10.75 -2.89
C LEU A 163 15.76 -9.82 -2.53
N ALA A 164 16.04 -8.61 -1.99
CA ALA A 164 15.02 -7.63 -1.66
C ALA A 164 14.19 -7.22 -2.89
N ARG A 165 14.86 -6.95 -4.01
CA ARG A 165 14.18 -6.66 -5.29
C ARG A 165 13.36 -7.83 -5.81
N TYR A 166 13.92 -9.04 -5.74
CA TYR A 166 13.19 -10.25 -6.12
C TYR A 166 11.91 -10.43 -5.29
N PHE A 167 11.99 -10.31 -3.96
CA PHE A 167 10.82 -10.43 -3.09
C PHE A 167 9.83 -9.29 -3.29
N TYR A 168 10.29 -8.07 -3.53
CA TYR A 168 9.40 -6.96 -3.87
C TYR A 168 8.61 -7.23 -5.16
N HIS A 169 9.28 -7.67 -6.24
CA HIS A 169 8.60 -8.00 -7.49
C HIS A 169 7.66 -9.21 -7.35
N THR A 170 8.01 -10.17 -6.51
CA THR A 170 7.13 -11.31 -6.16
C THR A 170 5.84 -10.82 -5.48
N LEU A 171 5.94 -9.87 -4.53
CA LEU A 171 4.77 -9.26 -3.88
C LEU A 171 3.87 -8.51 -4.87
N LEU A 172 4.45 -7.78 -5.84
CA LEU A 172 3.68 -7.15 -6.91
C LEU A 172 2.92 -8.20 -7.73
N GLY A 173 3.58 -9.28 -8.11
CA GLY A 173 2.96 -10.40 -8.84
C GLY A 173 1.80 -11.02 -8.06
N PHE A 174 1.96 -11.24 -6.75
CA PHE A 174 0.89 -11.76 -5.89
C PHE A 174 -0.31 -10.82 -5.83
N ALA A 175 -0.08 -9.52 -5.67
CA ALA A 175 -1.18 -8.55 -5.62
C ALA A 175 -2.00 -8.51 -6.91
N VAL A 176 -1.35 -8.63 -8.07
CA VAL A 176 -2.02 -8.69 -9.37
C VAL A 176 -2.76 -10.01 -9.56
N ALA A 177 -2.09 -11.14 -9.34
CA ALA A 177 -2.64 -12.47 -9.56
C ALA A 177 -3.80 -12.78 -8.60
N ALA A 178 -3.68 -12.39 -7.34
CA ALA A 178 -4.75 -12.56 -6.35
C ALA A 178 -6.03 -11.79 -6.74
N ARG A 179 -5.88 -10.56 -7.26
CA ARG A 179 -7.02 -9.77 -7.73
C ARG A 179 -7.66 -10.35 -8.99
N ALA A 180 -6.83 -10.82 -9.93
CA ALA A 180 -7.28 -11.24 -11.25
C ALA A 180 -7.79 -12.69 -11.27
N LEU A 181 -7.16 -13.59 -10.53
CA LEU A 181 -7.36 -15.03 -10.63
C LEU A 181 -7.99 -15.64 -9.37
N GLY A 182 -7.74 -15.08 -8.19
CA GLY A 182 -8.28 -15.58 -6.92
C GLY A 182 -7.72 -16.94 -6.46
N GLU A 183 -6.68 -17.47 -7.13
CA GLU A 183 -6.13 -18.80 -6.90
C GLU A 183 -5.16 -18.83 -5.71
N ARG A 184 -5.68 -18.86 -4.51
CA ARG A 184 -4.91 -18.79 -3.27
C ARG A 184 -3.83 -19.88 -3.14
N ASP A 185 -4.18 -21.12 -3.48
CA ASP A 185 -3.26 -22.27 -3.35
C ASP A 185 -2.07 -22.16 -4.32
N SER A 186 -2.32 -21.71 -5.54
CA SER A 186 -1.28 -21.42 -6.54
C SER A 186 -0.29 -20.36 -6.06
N LEU A 187 -0.81 -19.31 -5.43
CA LEU A 187 0.00 -18.23 -4.86
C LEU A 187 0.81 -18.70 -3.64
N ALA A 188 0.22 -19.54 -2.78
CA ALA A 188 0.92 -20.13 -1.63
C ALA A 188 2.10 -21.00 -2.09
N ASN A 189 1.90 -21.87 -3.11
CA ASN A 189 2.97 -22.66 -3.70
C ASN A 189 4.09 -21.78 -4.29
N SER A 190 3.72 -20.68 -4.95
CA SER A 190 4.67 -19.71 -5.49
C SER A 190 5.46 -18.99 -4.40
N ALA A 191 4.83 -18.68 -3.27
CA ALA A 191 5.48 -18.10 -2.10
C ALA A 191 6.52 -19.04 -1.49
N GLU A 192 6.20 -20.33 -1.35
CA GLU A 192 7.16 -21.35 -0.88
C GLU A 192 8.37 -21.47 -1.81
N LEU A 193 8.14 -21.47 -3.13
CA LEU A 193 9.22 -21.49 -4.11
C LEU A 193 10.08 -20.23 -4.03
N ALA A 194 9.47 -19.05 -3.87
CA ALA A 194 10.20 -17.80 -3.71
C ALA A 194 11.12 -17.82 -2.48
N LEU A 195 10.68 -18.43 -1.38
CA LEU A 195 11.49 -18.54 -0.15
C LEU A 195 12.72 -19.44 -0.33
N LYS A 196 12.75 -20.35 -1.31
CA LYS A 196 13.95 -21.14 -1.63
C LYS A 196 15.12 -20.29 -2.15
N ALA A 197 14.87 -19.05 -2.57
CA ALA A 197 15.93 -18.11 -2.91
C ALA A 197 16.86 -17.77 -1.72
N LEU A 198 16.42 -18.03 -0.48
CA LEU A 198 17.22 -17.87 0.73
C LEU A 198 18.25 -19.01 0.92
N ASP A 199 17.99 -20.21 0.38
CA ASP A 199 18.85 -21.39 0.45
C ASP A 199 20.04 -21.24 -0.52
#